data_cdbc377ed607ee009224ff4a794d6878
#
_entry.id   cdbc377ed607ee009224ff4a794d6878
#
_cell.length_a   1.000
_cell.length_b   1.000
_cell.length_c   1.000
_cell.angle_alpha   90.00
_cell.angle_beta   90.00
_cell.angle_gamma   90.00
#
_symmetry.space_group_name_H-M   'P 1'
#
loop_
_entity.id
_entity.type
_entity.pdbx_description
1 polymer ?
#
loop_
_entity_poly.entity_id
_entity_poly.type
_entity_poly.pdbx_seq_one_letter_code
_entity_poly.pdbx_strand_id
1 'polypeptide(L)'
;MRTDENGEKRKIVELIELCEAAELDGREILAKYTPEELAGIYNGIGPDRFPAVLREALSALHPTLLPCALIHDVQYHIGGDYEDFTAANRMFGRNGKKMAYWRYGWYDPRRYLVANKARVFAELCQAFGWEGYNKK
;
A
#
# COMPACT_ATOMS: atom_id res chain seq x y z
N MET A 1 -6.04 -1.82 -25.18
CA MET A 1 -5.10 -0.84 -24.68
C MET A 1 -5.78 0.23 -23.88
N ARG A 2 -6.67 0.98 -24.50
CA ARG A 2 -7.40 2.04 -23.82
C ARG A 2 -8.23 1.52 -22.67
N THR A 3 -8.75 0.32 -22.84
CA THR A 3 -9.56 -0.34 -21.83
C THR A 3 -8.80 -0.50 -20.53
N ASP A 4 -7.50 -0.80 -20.64
CA ASP A 4 -6.65 -1.00 -19.47
C ASP A 4 -6.45 0.27 -18.69
N GLU A 5 -6.26 1.40 -19.39
CA GLU A 5 -6.11 2.69 -18.72
C GLU A 5 -7.35 3.05 -17.92
N ASN A 6 -8.53 2.86 -18.53
CA ASN A 6 -9.79 3.15 -17.84
C ASN A 6 -10.03 2.22 -16.69
N GLY A 7 -9.63 0.95 -16.84
CA GLY A 7 -9.75 -0.05 -15.80
C GLY A 7 -8.85 0.28 -14.62
N GLU A 8 -7.62 0.70 -14.89
CA GLU A 8 -6.67 1.08 -13.84
C GLU A 8 -7.15 2.31 -13.09
N LYS A 9 -7.67 3.30 -13.81
CA LYS A 9 -8.19 4.52 -13.19
C LYS A 9 -9.37 4.21 -12.29
N ARG A 10 -10.29 3.35 -12.74
CA ARG A 10 -11.44 2.94 -11.95
C ARG A 10 -11.02 2.20 -10.70
N LYS A 11 -10.02 1.34 -10.82
CA LYS A 11 -9.49 0.60 -9.69
C LYS A 11 -8.90 1.56 -8.66
N ILE A 12 -8.15 2.56 -9.11
CA ILE A 12 -7.57 3.56 -8.21
C ILE A 12 -8.66 4.32 -7.46
N VAL A 13 -9.71 4.74 -8.17
CA VAL A 13 -10.82 5.46 -7.54
C VAL A 13 -11.47 4.59 -6.46
N GLU A 14 -11.66 3.30 -6.74
CA GLU A 14 -12.21 2.36 -5.75
C GLU A 14 -11.30 2.25 -4.53
N LEU A 15 -9.99 2.19 -4.75
CA LEU A 15 -9.04 2.11 -3.64
C LEU A 15 -9.07 3.37 -2.78
N ILE A 16 -9.18 4.54 -3.42
CA ILE A 16 -9.30 5.82 -2.71
C ILE A 16 -10.55 5.81 -1.83
N GLU A 17 -11.66 5.35 -2.39
CA GLU A 17 -12.92 5.28 -1.65
C GLU A 17 -12.81 4.36 -0.44
N LEU A 18 -12.11 3.25 -0.58
CA LEU A 18 -11.89 2.32 0.53
C LEU A 18 -11.01 2.96 1.60
N CYS A 19 -9.99 3.73 1.20
CA CYS A 19 -9.16 4.45 2.15
C CYS A 19 -9.99 5.41 2.98
N GLU A 20 -10.94 6.10 2.35
CA GLU A 20 -11.82 7.03 3.07
C GLU A 20 -12.79 6.27 3.98
N ALA A 21 -13.41 5.21 3.46
CA ALA A 21 -14.39 4.46 4.23
C ALA A 21 -13.80 3.84 5.49
N ALA A 22 -12.59 3.33 5.40
CA ALA A 22 -11.90 2.69 6.52
C ALA A 22 -11.09 3.68 7.34
N GLU A 23 -11.07 4.95 6.93
CA GLU A 23 -10.36 6.04 7.63
C GLU A 23 -8.88 5.71 7.84
N LEU A 24 -8.23 5.31 6.76
CA LEU A 24 -6.82 4.95 6.83
C LEU A 24 -5.95 6.17 7.09
N ASP A 25 -4.89 5.97 7.87
CA ASP A 25 -3.92 7.03 8.13
C ASP A 25 -3.17 7.36 6.84
N GLY A 26 -2.91 8.65 6.64
CA GLY A 26 -2.15 9.11 5.48
C GLY A 26 -2.96 9.25 4.20
N ARG A 27 -4.25 8.95 4.23
CA ARG A 27 -5.09 9.04 3.03
C ARG A 27 -5.15 10.43 2.43
N GLU A 28 -4.89 11.45 3.25
CA GLU A 28 -4.94 12.83 2.78
C GLU A 28 -3.88 13.12 1.72
N ILE A 29 -2.80 12.35 1.68
CA ILE A 29 -1.75 12.58 0.67
C ILE A 29 -2.22 12.22 -0.72
N LEU A 30 -3.25 11.38 -0.82
CA LEU A 30 -3.79 10.96 -2.12
C LEU A 30 -4.45 12.13 -2.86
N ALA A 31 -4.95 13.11 -2.10
CA ALA A 31 -5.62 14.27 -2.69
C ALA A 31 -4.66 15.20 -3.45
N LYS A 32 -3.37 15.01 -3.29
CA LYS A 32 -2.35 15.80 -3.99
C LYS A 32 -2.16 15.36 -5.44
N TYR A 33 -2.76 14.25 -5.82
CA TYR A 33 -2.54 13.63 -7.13
C TYR A 33 -3.87 13.34 -7.81
N THR A 34 -3.86 13.35 -9.14
CA THR A 34 -5.02 12.90 -9.91
C THR A 34 -5.07 11.37 -9.91
N PRO A 35 -6.22 10.77 -10.20
CA PRO A 35 -6.28 9.31 -10.33
C PRO A 35 -5.30 8.76 -11.36
N GLU A 36 -5.06 9.49 -12.45
CA GLU A 36 -4.09 9.08 -13.46
C GLU A 36 -2.68 9.04 -12.88
N GLU A 37 -2.32 10.08 -12.13
CA GLU A 37 -1.02 10.15 -11.49
C GLU A 37 -0.86 9.03 -10.47
N LEU A 38 -1.91 8.76 -9.68
CA LEU A 38 -1.88 7.70 -8.68
C LEU A 38 -1.73 6.33 -9.35
N ALA A 39 -2.40 6.12 -10.48
CA ALA A 39 -2.25 4.86 -11.21
C ALA A 39 -0.80 4.66 -11.66
N GLY A 40 -0.16 5.74 -12.12
CA GLY A 40 1.24 5.69 -12.51
C GLY A 40 2.16 5.37 -11.34
N ILE A 41 1.92 5.99 -10.19
CA ILE A 41 2.71 5.74 -8.99
C ILE A 41 2.50 4.30 -8.51
N TYR A 42 1.26 3.85 -8.46
CA TYR A 42 0.90 2.53 -7.98
C TYR A 42 1.52 1.42 -8.82
N ASN A 43 1.59 1.63 -10.14
CA ASN A 43 2.16 0.65 -11.06
C ASN A 43 3.62 0.92 -11.39
N GLY A 44 4.12 2.11 -11.03
CA GLY A 44 5.46 2.55 -11.41
C GLY A 44 6.56 2.13 -10.46
N ILE A 45 6.20 1.55 -9.30
CA ILE A 45 7.20 0.97 -8.41
C ILE A 45 7.53 -0.40 -9.00
N GLY A 46 8.48 -0.38 -9.91
CA GLY A 46 8.82 -1.56 -10.67
C GLY A 46 9.55 -2.59 -9.84
N PRO A 47 9.51 -3.84 -10.31
CA PRO A 47 10.17 -4.93 -9.59
C PRO A 47 11.67 -4.74 -9.44
N ASP A 48 12.28 -3.92 -10.30
CA ASP A 48 13.73 -3.74 -10.27
C ASP A 48 14.21 -2.92 -9.08
N ARG A 49 13.29 -2.24 -8.37
CA ARG A 49 13.66 -1.41 -7.23
C ARG A 49 13.85 -2.21 -5.95
N PHE A 50 13.32 -3.43 -5.91
CA PHE A 50 13.28 -4.22 -4.68
C PHE A 50 13.88 -5.60 -4.87
N PRO A 51 14.45 -6.17 -3.80
CA PRO A 51 14.95 -7.55 -3.87
C PRO A 51 13.81 -8.55 -4.09
N ALA A 52 14.17 -9.74 -4.54
CA ALA A 52 13.20 -10.77 -4.90
C ALA A 52 12.23 -11.09 -3.77
N VAL A 53 12.71 -11.13 -2.53
CA VAL A 53 11.86 -11.47 -1.39
C VAL A 53 10.72 -10.48 -1.25
N LEU A 54 10.99 -9.20 -1.46
CA LEU A 54 9.97 -8.16 -1.33
C LEU A 54 9.04 -8.14 -2.53
N ARG A 55 9.56 -8.41 -3.73
CA ARG A 55 8.72 -8.52 -4.93
C ARG A 55 7.72 -9.65 -4.80
N GLU A 56 8.16 -10.79 -4.27
CA GLU A 56 7.26 -11.92 -4.06
C GLU A 56 6.20 -11.61 -3.03
N ALA A 57 6.58 -10.93 -1.94
CA ALA A 57 5.64 -10.52 -0.91
C ALA A 57 4.58 -9.57 -1.47
N LEU A 58 5.00 -8.64 -2.35
CA LEU A 58 4.08 -7.70 -2.99
C LEU A 58 3.07 -8.43 -3.87
N SER A 59 3.55 -9.37 -4.71
CA SER A 59 2.65 -10.08 -5.62
C SER A 59 1.69 -11.00 -4.87
N ALA A 60 2.05 -11.41 -3.66
CA ALA A 60 1.21 -12.26 -2.82
C ALA A 60 0.35 -11.46 -1.84
N LEU A 61 0.35 -10.14 -1.94
CA LEU A 61 -0.38 -9.29 -1.01
C LEU A 61 -1.87 -9.57 -1.07
N HIS A 62 -2.49 -9.73 0.10
CA HIS A 62 -3.91 -10.00 0.20
C HIS A 62 -4.70 -8.81 -0.37
N PRO A 63 -5.75 -9.07 -1.19
CA PRO A 63 -6.49 -7.97 -1.83
C PRO A 63 -7.07 -6.95 -0.87
N THR A 64 -7.43 -7.36 0.35
CA THR A 64 -7.93 -6.43 1.36
C THR A 64 -6.94 -5.34 1.70
N LEU A 65 -5.64 -5.60 1.49
CA LEU A 65 -4.57 -4.65 1.82
C LEU A 65 -4.22 -3.70 0.69
N LEU A 66 -4.86 -3.81 -0.48
CA LEU A 66 -4.53 -2.96 -1.62
C LEU A 66 -4.72 -1.46 -1.36
N PRO A 67 -5.76 -1.01 -0.63
CA PRO A 67 -5.84 0.42 -0.28
C PRO A 67 -4.66 0.88 0.56
N CYS A 68 -4.19 0.04 1.47
CA CYS A 68 -3.00 0.34 2.27
C CYS A 68 -1.77 0.45 1.39
N ALA A 69 -1.67 -0.42 0.39
CA ALA A 69 -0.54 -0.43 -0.53
C ALA A 69 -0.49 0.86 -1.36
N LEU A 70 -1.64 1.40 -1.74
CA LEU A 70 -1.69 2.65 -2.50
C LEU A 70 -1.05 3.79 -1.69
N ILE A 71 -1.45 3.96 -0.43
CA ILE A 71 -0.87 5.00 0.42
C ILE A 71 0.63 4.76 0.59
N HIS A 72 1.02 3.53 0.83
CA HIS A 72 2.42 3.14 1.03
C HIS A 72 3.25 3.47 -0.23
N ASP A 73 2.71 3.18 -1.41
CA ASP A 73 3.39 3.45 -2.67
C ASP A 73 3.59 4.94 -2.88
N VAL A 74 2.59 5.75 -2.52
CA VAL A 74 2.71 7.21 -2.63
C VAL A 74 3.79 7.71 -1.66
N GLN A 75 3.84 7.19 -0.44
CA GLN A 75 4.87 7.56 0.51
C GLN A 75 6.26 7.20 -0.03
N TYR A 76 6.39 6.04 -0.66
CA TYR A 76 7.66 5.63 -1.27
C TYR A 76 8.02 6.53 -2.45
N HIS A 77 7.02 6.96 -3.19
CA HIS A 77 7.22 7.88 -4.31
C HIS A 77 7.73 9.24 -3.82
N ILE A 78 7.17 9.76 -2.73
CA ILE A 78 7.61 11.03 -2.14
C ILE A 78 9.02 10.90 -1.60
N GLY A 79 9.30 9.79 -0.92
CA GLY A 79 10.62 9.55 -0.36
C GLY A 79 10.87 10.33 0.93
N GLY A 80 12.13 10.44 1.30
CA GLY A 80 12.53 11.13 2.50
C GLY A 80 13.71 10.45 3.14
N ASP A 81 13.90 10.69 4.44
CA ASP A 81 14.99 10.08 5.19
C ASP A 81 14.57 8.72 5.79
N TYR A 82 15.46 8.14 6.57
CA TYR A 82 15.21 6.82 7.15
C TYR A 82 14.03 6.83 8.13
N GLU A 83 13.82 7.93 8.83
CA GLU A 83 12.69 8.05 9.73
C GLU A 83 11.37 8.07 8.95
N ASP A 84 11.36 8.76 7.80
CA ASP A 84 10.17 8.78 6.93
C ASP A 84 9.89 7.38 6.38
N PHE A 85 10.94 6.66 6.02
CA PHE A 85 10.83 5.28 5.56
C PHE A 85 10.21 4.39 6.63
N THR A 86 10.73 4.49 7.86
CA THR A 86 10.21 3.69 8.98
C THR A 86 8.76 4.05 9.28
N ALA A 87 8.44 5.34 9.25
CA ALA A 87 7.07 5.79 9.50
C ALA A 87 6.09 5.25 8.45
N ALA A 88 6.52 5.22 7.17
CA ALA A 88 5.69 4.68 6.10
C ALA A 88 5.39 3.20 6.31
N ASN A 89 6.39 2.44 6.70
CA ASN A 89 6.22 1.00 6.93
C ASN A 89 5.32 0.71 8.13
N ARG A 90 5.50 1.47 9.20
CA ARG A 90 4.63 1.34 10.38
C ARG A 90 3.20 1.70 10.06
N MET A 91 3.01 2.74 9.25
CA MET A 91 1.68 3.16 8.83
C MET A 91 1.00 2.06 8.00
N PHE A 92 1.74 1.37 7.14
CA PHE A 92 1.18 0.25 6.40
C PHE A 92 0.63 -0.82 7.35
N GLY A 93 1.39 -1.16 8.38
CA GLY A 93 0.95 -2.15 9.36
C GLY A 93 -0.32 -1.71 10.09
N ARG A 94 -0.36 -0.45 10.53
CA ARG A 94 -1.55 0.10 11.20
C ARG A 94 -2.76 0.14 10.28
N ASN A 95 -2.54 0.59 9.05
CA ASN A 95 -3.63 0.67 8.07
C ASN A 95 -4.14 -0.71 7.69
N GLY A 96 -3.25 -1.70 7.62
CA GLY A 96 -3.65 -3.06 7.35
C GLY A 96 -4.57 -3.60 8.44
N LYS A 97 -4.26 -3.29 9.70
CA LYS A 97 -5.13 -3.67 10.80
C LYS A 97 -6.48 -2.97 10.71
N LYS A 98 -6.48 -1.67 10.39
CA LYS A 98 -7.73 -0.92 10.20
C LYS A 98 -8.58 -1.54 9.10
N MET A 99 -7.96 -1.85 7.96
CA MET A 99 -8.68 -2.46 6.83
C MET A 99 -9.27 -3.81 7.21
N ALA A 100 -8.47 -4.65 7.86
CA ALA A 100 -8.93 -5.98 8.26
C ALA A 100 -10.10 -5.86 9.23
N TYR A 101 -10.00 -4.94 10.18
CA TYR A 101 -11.04 -4.75 11.19
C TYR A 101 -12.29 -4.09 10.62
N TRP A 102 -12.12 -3.28 9.60
CA TRP A 102 -13.25 -2.69 8.88
C TRP A 102 -13.98 -3.73 8.02
N ARG A 103 -13.22 -4.61 7.38
CA ARG A 103 -13.75 -5.57 6.42
C ARG A 103 -14.37 -6.81 7.08
N TYR A 104 -13.76 -7.31 8.15
CA TYR A 104 -14.15 -8.58 8.76
C TYR A 104 -14.62 -8.37 10.19
N GLY A 105 -15.71 -9.06 10.56
CA GLY A 105 -16.26 -8.96 11.90
C GLY A 105 -15.35 -9.63 12.93
N TRP A 106 -15.61 -9.33 14.20
CA TRP A 106 -14.78 -9.81 15.30
C TRP A 106 -14.70 -11.34 15.37
N TYR A 107 -15.73 -12.02 14.89
CA TYR A 107 -15.84 -13.49 14.90
C TYR A 107 -15.15 -14.14 13.70
N ASP A 108 -14.69 -13.36 12.73
CA ASP A 108 -14.13 -13.88 11.48
C ASP A 108 -12.60 -13.99 11.63
N PRO A 109 -12.04 -15.21 11.56
CA PRO A 109 -10.59 -15.37 11.73
C PRO A 109 -9.77 -14.65 10.65
N ARG A 110 -10.38 -14.35 9.49
CA ARG A 110 -9.66 -13.59 8.45
C ARG A 110 -9.26 -12.20 8.95
N ARG A 111 -10.00 -11.64 9.88
CA ARG A 111 -9.70 -10.36 10.50
C ARG A 111 -8.26 -10.34 11.04
N TYR A 112 -7.92 -11.38 11.76
CA TYR A 112 -6.63 -11.46 12.43
C TYR A 112 -5.54 -11.95 11.49
N LEU A 113 -5.90 -12.83 10.55
CA LEU A 113 -4.94 -13.31 9.55
C LEU A 113 -4.47 -12.17 8.65
N VAL A 114 -5.40 -11.35 8.17
CA VAL A 114 -5.07 -10.25 7.26
C VAL A 114 -4.27 -9.18 8.01
N ALA A 115 -4.68 -8.86 9.24
CA ALA A 115 -3.92 -7.90 10.07
C ALA A 115 -2.49 -8.39 10.29
N ASN A 116 -2.31 -9.68 10.51
CA ASN A 116 -0.97 -10.24 10.69
C ASN A 116 -0.17 -10.20 9.39
N LYS A 117 -0.81 -10.45 8.26
CA LYS A 117 -0.13 -10.36 6.97
C LYS A 117 0.38 -8.95 6.72
N ALA A 118 -0.41 -7.94 7.10
CA ALA A 118 0.02 -6.55 6.97
C ALA A 118 1.24 -6.27 7.83
N ARG A 119 1.24 -6.77 9.06
CA ARG A 119 2.37 -6.59 9.97
C ARG A 119 3.64 -7.24 9.41
N VAL A 120 3.51 -8.46 8.89
CA VAL A 120 4.64 -9.18 8.33
C VAL A 120 5.18 -8.45 7.11
N PHE A 121 4.29 -7.98 6.23
CA PHE A 121 4.72 -7.23 5.06
C PHE A 121 5.45 -5.94 5.45
N ALA A 122 4.93 -5.23 6.46
CA ALA A 122 5.58 -4.01 6.94
C ALA A 122 6.99 -4.32 7.47
N GLU A 123 7.16 -5.44 8.15
CA GLU A 123 8.47 -5.86 8.66
C GLU A 123 9.43 -6.22 7.52
N LEU A 124 8.91 -6.87 6.47
CA LEU A 124 9.72 -7.17 5.29
C LEU A 124 10.16 -5.88 4.59
N CYS A 125 9.26 -4.92 4.48
CA CYS A 125 9.62 -3.63 3.89
C CYS A 125 10.69 -2.93 4.72
N GLN A 126 10.59 -2.99 6.04
CA GLN A 126 11.58 -2.38 6.91
C GLN A 126 12.94 -3.04 6.74
N ALA A 127 12.96 -4.37 6.58
CA ALA A 127 14.20 -5.11 6.47
C ALA A 127 14.86 -4.96 5.09
N PHE A 128 14.06 -4.86 4.03
CA PHE A 128 14.58 -4.98 2.66
C PHE A 128 14.23 -3.83 1.73
N GLY A 129 13.43 -2.86 2.18
CA GLY A 129 12.88 -1.84 1.29
C GLY A 129 13.68 -0.55 1.19
N TRP A 130 14.72 -0.37 2.01
CA TRP A 130 15.41 0.91 2.09
C TRP A 130 16.00 1.36 0.76
N GLU A 131 16.63 0.44 0.02
CA GLU A 131 17.23 0.80 -1.26
C GLU A 131 16.17 1.31 -2.24
N GLY A 132 15.03 0.63 -2.30
CA GLY A 132 13.94 1.05 -3.19
C GLY A 132 13.35 2.39 -2.80
N TYR A 133 13.22 2.63 -1.50
CA TYR A 133 12.69 3.90 -0.98
C TYR A 133 13.66 5.05 -1.25
N ASN A 134 14.94 4.79 -1.04
CA ASN A 134 16.00 5.80 -1.11
C ASN A 134 16.44 6.10 -2.54
N LYS A 135 16.03 5.30 -3.48
CA LYS A 135 16.49 5.39 -4.88
C LYS A 135 15.63 6.40 -5.63
N LYS A 136 16.09 7.61 -5.70
CA LYS A 136 15.35 8.66 -6.39
C LYS A 136 16.17 9.39 -7.44
#